data_b960f517919299c6645c8619405259ea
#
_entry.id   b960f517919299c6645c8619405259ea
#
_cell.length_a   1.000
_cell.length_b   1.000
_cell.length_c   1.000
_cell.angle_alpha   90.00
_cell.angle_beta   90.00
_cell.angle_gamma   90.00
#
_symmetry.space_group_name_H-M   'P 1'
#
loop_
_entity.id
_entity.type
_entity.pdbx_description
1 polymer ?
#
loop_
_entity_poly.entity_id
_entity_poly.type
_entity_poly.pdbx_seq_one_letter_code
_entity_poly.pdbx_strand_id
1 'polypeptide(L)'
;MEEVEVAEVKNARVSLTGEKTKPMKLAEVTSINVNRTKTEMEEFNRVLGGGVVPGSLVLIGGDPGIGKSTLLLQVSTQLSQVGTVLYVSGEESAQQIKLRAERLGDIDSEFYLYAETNMQSVRAEVERIQPDFLIIDSIQTIMSPEISGVQGSVSQVREVTAELMQLAKTNNIAIFIVGHVTKEGTLAGPRMLEHMVDTVLYFEGERHHTFRILRAVKNRFGSTNEIGIFEMQSGGLVEVLNPSQVFLEERLDGATGSSIVVTMEGTRPILAEVQALVTPTMFGNAKRTTTGLDFNRASLIMAVLEKRAGLLLQ
;
A
#
# COMPACT_ATOMS: atom_id res chain seq x y z
N MET A 1 -55.22 -25.70 0.83
CA MET A 1 -54.42 -24.50 1.09
C MET A 1 -53.33 -24.95 2.05
N GLU A 2 -52.14 -25.20 1.53
CA GLU A 2 -50.98 -25.54 2.35
C GLU A 2 -50.29 -24.23 2.76
N GLU A 3 -50.16 -24.02 4.05
CA GLU A 3 -49.37 -22.94 4.62
C GLU A 3 -47.87 -23.25 4.41
N VAL A 4 -47.19 -22.42 3.63
CA VAL A 4 -45.74 -22.48 3.50
C VAL A 4 -45.13 -21.71 4.68
N GLU A 5 -44.58 -22.44 5.64
CA GLU A 5 -43.73 -21.84 6.69
C GLU A 5 -42.51 -21.15 6.04
N VAL A 6 -42.49 -19.83 6.09
CA VAL A 6 -41.35 -19.04 5.72
C VAL A 6 -40.33 -19.13 6.87
N ALA A 7 -39.24 -19.87 6.66
CA ALA A 7 -38.12 -19.92 7.58
C ALA A 7 -37.55 -18.52 7.75
N GLU A 8 -37.66 -17.93 8.94
CA GLU A 8 -36.94 -16.69 9.31
C GLU A 8 -35.42 -16.91 9.16
N VAL A 9 -34.85 -16.28 8.15
CA VAL A 9 -33.40 -16.15 8.06
C VAL A 9 -32.97 -15.24 9.21
N LYS A 10 -32.51 -15.83 10.30
CA LYS A 10 -31.82 -15.10 11.37
C LYS A 10 -30.54 -14.53 10.80
N ASN A 11 -30.55 -13.25 10.40
CA ASN A 11 -29.38 -12.47 10.19
C ASN A 11 -28.62 -12.34 11.52
N ALA A 12 -27.80 -13.32 11.83
CA ALA A 12 -26.83 -13.22 12.90
C ALA A 12 -25.82 -12.15 12.50
N ARG A 13 -25.99 -10.93 12.99
CA ARG A 13 -24.92 -9.93 12.97
C ARG A 13 -23.76 -10.52 13.76
N VAL A 14 -22.75 -11.02 13.06
CA VAL A 14 -21.52 -11.52 13.66
C VAL A 14 -20.86 -10.34 14.38
N SER A 15 -20.71 -10.44 15.70
CA SER A 15 -19.95 -9.49 16.49
C SER A 15 -18.49 -9.53 16.02
N LEU A 16 -17.87 -8.38 15.78
CA LEU A 16 -16.48 -8.25 15.34
C LEU A 16 -15.44 -8.83 16.33
N THR A 17 -15.88 -9.13 17.53
CA THR A 17 -15.07 -9.72 18.59
C THR A 17 -15.89 -10.89 19.16
N GLY A 18 -15.62 -12.12 18.89
CA GLY A 18 -16.39 -13.32 19.31
C GLY A 18 -16.99 -13.34 20.73
N GLU A 19 -16.73 -12.35 21.56
CA GLU A 19 -17.38 -12.06 22.83
C GLU A 19 -18.53 -11.04 22.64
N LYS A 20 -19.63 -11.26 23.37
CA LYS A 20 -20.71 -10.27 23.49
C LYS A 20 -20.19 -9.04 24.21
N THR A 21 -19.57 -8.12 23.47
CA THR A 21 -19.12 -6.84 24.04
C THR A 21 -20.32 -6.05 24.52
N LYS A 22 -20.34 -5.71 25.80
CA LYS A 22 -21.34 -4.80 26.37
C LYS A 22 -20.93 -3.35 26.03
N PRO A 23 -21.90 -2.45 25.79
CA PRO A 23 -21.58 -1.04 25.68
C PRO A 23 -20.79 -0.56 26.92
N MET A 24 -19.68 0.14 26.71
CA MET A 24 -18.88 0.75 27.78
C MET A 24 -18.80 2.25 27.56
N LYS A 25 -18.62 3.00 28.66
CA LYS A 25 -18.41 4.45 28.55
C LYS A 25 -17.03 4.71 27.95
N LEU A 26 -16.93 5.70 27.08
CA LEU A 26 -15.66 6.07 26.43
C LEU A 26 -14.55 6.38 27.47
N ALA A 27 -14.91 6.96 28.61
CA ALA A 27 -13.98 7.25 29.72
C ALA A 27 -13.42 5.99 30.42
N GLU A 28 -14.10 4.84 30.27
CA GLU A 28 -13.69 3.56 30.85
C GLU A 28 -12.81 2.76 29.87
N VAL A 29 -12.74 3.22 28.60
CA VAL A 29 -11.85 2.63 27.59
C VAL A 29 -10.44 3.13 27.90
N THR A 30 -9.61 2.25 28.42
CA THR A 30 -8.19 2.54 28.57
C THR A 30 -7.59 2.79 27.20
N SER A 31 -7.03 3.96 26.97
CA SER A 31 -6.21 4.21 25.78
C SER A 31 -4.99 3.30 25.87
N ILE A 32 -5.07 2.16 25.20
CA ILE A 32 -3.90 1.33 24.98
C ILE A 32 -2.97 2.20 24.14
N ASN A 33 -1.82 2.58 24.70
CA ASN A 33 -0.71 3.02 23.86
C ASN A 33 -0.51 1.92 22.85
N VAL A 34 -0.89 2.17 21.59
CA VAL A 34 -0.77 1.18 20.53
C VAL A 34 0.73 0.99 20.32
N ASN A 35 1.29 -0.05 20.97
CA ASN A 35 2.67 -0.43 20.77
C ASN A 35 2.81 -0.83 19.30
N ARG A 36 3.41 0.05 18.51
CA ARG A 36 3.68 -0.21 17.10
C ARG A 36 4.95 -1.02 16.97
N THR A 37 4.91 -2.07 16.18
CA THR A 37 6.12 -2.82 15.82
C THR A 37 6.80 -2.09 14.68
N LYS A 38 8.04 -1.65 14.90
CA LYS A 38 8.85 -1.04 13.84
C LYS A 38 9.59 -2.13 13.07
N THR A 39 9.68 -1.93 11.77
CA THR A 39 10.60 -2.65 10.89
C THR A 39 11.93 -1.89 10.84
N GLU A 40 12.95 -2.48 10.26
CA GLU A 40 14.21 -1.79 9.98
C GLU A 40 14.09 -0.78 8.82
N MET A 41 12.96 -0.83 8.09
CA MET A 41 12.68 0.09 6.98
C MET A 41 11.97 1.33 7.47
N GLU A 42 12.70 2.43 7.67
CA GLU A 42 12.14 3.70 8.16
C GLU A 42 11.16 4.35 7.18
N GLU A 43 11.38 4.20 5.87
CA GLU A 43 10.46 4.67 4.84
C GLU A 43 9.13 3.90 4.86
N PHE A 44 9.16 2.60 5.19
CA PHE A 44 7.96 1.79 5.40
C PHE A 44 7.25 2.17 6.70
N ASN A 45 7.98 2.32 7.80
CA ASN A 45 7.43 2.78 9.08
C ASN A 45 6.76 4.14 8.95
N ARG A 46 7.35 5.06 8.18
CA ARG A 46 6.83 6.40 7.92
C ARG A 46 5.41 6.36 7.31
N VAL A 47 5.22 5.62 6.23
CA VAL A 47 3.90 5.55 5.57
C VAL A 47 2.85 4.84 6.40
N LEU A 48 3.26 3.95 7.31
CA LEU A 48 2.38 3.35 8.32
C LEU A 48 2.05 4.31 9.48
N GLY A 49 2.70 5.45 9.56
CA GLY A 49 2.52 6.42 10.65
C GLY A 49 3.29 6.05 11.92
N GLY A 50 4.45 5.38 11.76
CA GLY A 50 5.39 5.04 12.82
C GLY A 50 5.53 3.56 13.14
N GLY A 51 5.00 2.68 12.30
CA GLY A 51 5.13 1.21 12.41
C GLY A 51 3.82 0.44 12.32
N VAL A 52 3.93 -0.86 12.37
CA VAL A 52 2.82 -1.82 12.26
C VAL A 52 1.96 -1.79 13.51
N VAL A 53 0.64 -1.65 13.33
CA VAL A 53 -0.33 -1.63 14.43
C VAL A 53 -0.94 -3.03 14.59
N PRO A 54 -0.87 -3.65 15.78
CA PRO A 54 -1.52 -4.93 16.04
C PRO A 54 -3.04 -4.85 15.77
N GLY A 55 -3.62 -5.91 15.25
CA GLY A 55 -5.04 -5.96 14.91
C GLY A 55 -5.45 -5.08 13.73
N SER A 56 -4.49 -4.57 12.93
CA SER A 56 -4.77 -3.76 11.73
C SER A 56 -4.82 -4.62 10.47
N LEU A 57 -5.61 -4.17 9.50
CA LEU A 57 -5.63 -4.71 8.14
C LEU A 57 -5.09 -3.66 7.16
N VAL A 58 -3.96 -3.97 6.53
CA VAL A 58 -3.24 -3.09 5.60
C VAL A 58 -3.33 -3.65 4.19
N LEU A 59 -3.82 -2.85 3.25
CA LEU A 59 -3.83 -3.17 1.82
C LEU A 59 -2.64 -2.51 1.12
N ILE A 60 -1.87 -3.29 0.37
CA ILE A 60 -0.83 -2.79 -0.53
C ILE A 60 -1.27 -3.02 -1.97
N GLY A 61 -1.67 -1.94 -2.64
CA GLY A 61 -2.05 -1.91 -4.05
C GLY A 61 -0.91 -1.47 -4.96
N GLY A 62 -1.05 -1.71 -6.25
CA GLY A 62 -0.10 -1.26 -7.28
C GLY A 62 -0.04 -2.20 -8.47
N ASP A 63 0.62 -1.77 -9.53
CA ASP A 63 0.74 -2.53 -10.78
C ASP A 63 1.45 -3.88 -10.56
N PRO A 64 1.12 -4.91 -11.38
CA PRO A 64 1.86 -6.17 -11.37
C PRO A 64 3.34 -5.94 -11.68
N GLY A 65 4.23 -6.60 -10.90
CA GLY A 65 5.67 -6.51 -11.08
C GLY A 65 6.32 -5.23 -10.52
N ILE A 66 5.58 -4.36 -9.81
CA ILE A 66 6.14 -3.13 -9.21
C ILE A 66 7.05 -3.39 -8.00
N GLY A 67 6.91 -4.55 -7.33
CA GLY A 67 7.72 -4.94 -6.18
C GLY A 67 6.95 -5.14 -4.87
N LYS A 68 5.61 -5.22 -4.89
CA LYS A 68 4.77 -5.41 -3.68
C LYS A 68 5.17 -6.65 -2.87
N SER A 69 5.24 -7.80 -3.54
CA SER A 69 5.61 -9.07 -2.90
C SER A 69 7.07 -9.06 -2.41
N THR A 70 7.97 -8.33 -3.09
CA THR A 70 9.35 -8.14 -2.64
C THR A 70 9.40 -7.32 -1.37
N LEU A 71 8.68 -6.20 -1.32
CA LEU A 71 8.58 -5.35 -0.13
C LEU A 71 8.04 -6.15 1.06
N LEU A 72 6.92 -6.85 0.86
CA LEU A 72 6.31 -7.62 1.97
C LEU A 72 7.17 -8.79 2.40
N LEU A 73 7.89 -9.44 1.50
CA LEU A 73 8.81 -10.50 1.88
C LEU A 73 9.97 -9.97 2.73
N GLN A 74 10.57 -8.81 2.36
CA GLN A 74 11.60 -8.15 3.17
C GLN A 74 11.07 -7.69 4.54
N VAL A 75 9.89 -7.07 4.56
CA VAL A 75 9.22 -6.68 5.81
C VAL A 75 8.95 -7.92 6.68
N SER A 76 8.52 -9.02 6.09
CA SER A 76 8.21 -10.27 6.79
C SER A 76 9.44 -10.89 7.43
N THR A 77 10.60 -10.88 6.76
CA THR A 77 11.86 -11.38 7.34
C THR A 77 12.30 -10.54 8.55
N GLN A 78 12.10 -9.23 8.51
CA GLN A 78 12.38 -8.36 9.66
C GLN A 78 11.38 -8.56 10.81
N LEU A 79 10.09 -8.69 10.50
CA LEU A 79 9.07 -8.95 11.51
C LEU A 79 9.20 -10.30 12.18
N SER A 80 9.74 -11.32 11.49
CA SER A 80 9.97 -12.66 12.09
C SER A 80 11.03 -12.65 13.22
N GLN A 81 11.85 -11.62 13.32
CA GLN A 81 12.79 -11.43 14.43
C GLN A 81 12.11 -10.97 15.73
N VAL A 82 10.90 -10.42 15.63
CA VAL A 82 10.18 -9.84 16.78
C VAL A 82 8.83 -10.50 17.06
N GLY A 83 8.39 -11.41 16.20
CA GLY A 83 7.13 -12.15 16.37
C GLY A 83 6.94 -13.20 15.27
N THR A 84 5.93 -14.02 15.42
CA THR A 84 5.61 -15.10 14.48
C THR A 84 4.95 -14.56 13.21
N VAL A 85 5.50 -14.88 12.05
CA VAL A 85 4.99 -14.50 10.73
C VAL A 85 4.41 -15.71 10.00
N LEU A 86 3.19 -15.58 9.49
CA LEU A 86 2.61 -16.52 8.53
C LEU A 86 2.45 -15.82 7.17
N TYR A 87 3.22 -16.27 6.18
CA TYR A 87 3.14 -15.77 4.80
C TYR A 87 2.37 -16.76 3.93
N VAL A 88 1.18 -16.37 3.49
CA VAL A 88 0.30 -17.17 2.62
C VAL A 88 0.44 -16.66 1.18
N SER A 89 0.78 -17.56 0.28
CA SER A 89 0.85 -17.27 -1.16
C SER A 89 -0.09 -18.17 -1.95
N GLY A 90 -0.90 -17.55 -2.79
CA GLY A 90 -1.75 -18.26 -3.75
C GLY A 90 -1.20 -18.25 -5.19
N GLU A 91 -0.07 -17.60 -5.44
CA GLU A 91 0.50 -17.45 -6.78
C GLU A 91 1.81 -18.23 -6.95
N GLU A 92 2.65 -18.22 -5.92
CA GLU A 92 3.98 -18.82 -5.98
C GLU A 92 4.08 -20.04 -5.07
N SER A 93 4.87 -21.03 -5.50
CA SER A 93 5.18 -22.19 -4.68
C SER A 93 6.13 -21.80 -3.52
N ALA A 94 6.13 -22.62 -2.46
CA ALA A 94 7.03 -22.43 -1.33
C ALA A 94 8.51 -22.36 -1.73
N GLN A 95 8.92 -23.17 -2.73
CA GLN A 95 10.30 -23.18 -3.24
C GLN A 95 10.67 -21.87 -3.93
N GLN A 96 9.75 -21.30 -4.75
CA GLN A 96 9.99 -20.03 -5.43
C GLN A 96 10.13 -18.87 -4.45
N ILE A 97 9.27 -18.83 -3.42
CA ILE A 97 9.34 -17.80 -2.38
C ILE A 97 10.61 -17.95 -1.56
N LYS A 98 10.99 -19.19 -1.20
CA LYS A 98 12.23 -19.45 -0.47
C LYS A 98 13.46 -18.97 -1.23
N LEU A 99 13.58 -19.30 -2.53
CA LEU A 99 14.68 -18.82 -3.39
C LEU A 99 14.75 -17.30 -3.46
N ARG A 100 13.61 -16.61 -3.40
CA ARG A 100 13.55 -15.15 -3.37
C ARG A 100 13.93 -14.61 -2.00
N ALA A 101 13.43 -15.20 -0.91
CA ALA A 101 13.73 -14.81 0.44
C ALA A 101 15.22 -14.93 0.78
N GLU A 102 15.89 -16.01 0.34
CA GLU A 102 17.34 -16.20 0.52
C GLU A 102 18.21 -15.10 -0.12
N ARG A 103 17.70 -14.37 -1.10
CA ARG A 103 18.38 -13.21 -1.70
C ARG A 103 18.16 -11.91 -0.91
N LEU A 104 17.15 -11.87 -0.05
CA LEU A 104 16.72 -10.67 0.68
C LEU A 104 17.29 -10.60 2.11
N GLY A 105 17.91 -11.65 2.61
CA GLY A 105 18.51 -11.70 3.93
C GLY A 105 18.30 -13.03 4.65
N ASP A 106 18.70 -13.08 5.91
CA ASP A 106 18.54 -14.23 6.77
C ASP A 106 17.06 -14.43 7.14
N ILE A 107 16.61 -15.68 7.09
CA ILE A 107 15.23 -16.06 7.42
C ILE A 107 15.24 -16.62 8.83
N ASP A 108 14.44 -16.04 9.72
CA ASP A 108 14.27 -16.53 11.09
C ASP A 108 13.41 -17.81 11.14
N SER A 109 13.53 -18.57 12.21
CA SER A 109 12.76 -19.78 12.48
C SER A 109 11.26 -19.54 12.67
N GLU A 110 10.87 -18.34 13.07
CA GLU A 110 9.48 -17.92 13.29
C GLU A 110 8.78 -17.43 12.02
N PHE A 111 9.38 -17.67 10.84
CA PHE A 111 8.78 -17.38 9.54
C PHE A 111 8.16 -18.65 8.94
N TYR A 112 6.84 -18.70 8.92
CA TYR A 112 6.05 -19.79 8.32
C TYR A 112 5.58 -19.41 6.94
N LEU A 113 5.78 -20.29 5.97
CA LEU A 113 5.35 -20.12 4.58
C LEU A 113 4.28 -21.15 4.24
N TYR A 114 3.15 -20.69 3.69
CA TYR A 114 2.01 -21.54 3.33
C TYR A 114 1.54 -21.24 1.91
N ALA A 115 1.71 -22.22 1.00
CA ALA A 115 1.22 -22.13 -0.37
C ALA A 115 -0.22 -22.69 -0.40
N GLU A 116 -1.22 -21.82 -0.31
CA GLU A 116 -2.63 -22.18 -0.19
C GLU A 116 -3.55 -21.08 -0.75
N THR A 117 -4.70 -21.49 -1.26
CA THR A 117 -5.74 -20.59 -1.80
C THR A 117 -7.08 -20.70 -1.07
N ASN A 118 -7.27 -21.71 -0.23
CA ASN A 118 -8.51 -21.93 0.52
C ASN A 118 -8.49 -21.17 1.85
N MET A 119 -9.43 -20.24 2.02
CA MET A 119 -9.52 -19.42 3.23
C MET A 119 -9.78 -20.22 4.51
N GLN A 120 -10.53 -21.33 4.44
CA GLN A 120 -10.76 -22.20 5.62
C GLN A 120 -9.46 -22.86 6.08
N SER A 121 -8.62 -23.31 5.13
CA SER A 121 -7.29 -23.87 5.44
C SER A 121 -6.37 -22.81 6.05
N VAL A 122 -6.38 -21.58 5.50
CA VAL A 122 -5.63 -20.46 6.06
C VAL A 122 -6.08 -20.16 7.48
N ARG A 123 -7.38 -20.13 7.74
CA ARG A 123 -7.94 -19.90 9.08
C ARG A 123 -7.49 -20.97 10.08
N ALA A 124 -7.56 -22.26 9.70
CA ALA A 124 -7.11 -23.36 10.54
C ALA A 124 -5.63 -23.24 10.94
N GLU A 125 -4.76 -22.81 10.01
CA GLU A 125 -3.35 -22.57 10.29
C GLU A 125 -3.14 -21.32 11.16
N VAL A 126 -3.90 -20.25 10.97
CA VAL A 126 -3.89 -19.07 11.86
C VAL A 126 -4.26 -19.46 13.29
N GLU A 127 -5.29 -20.29 13.48
CA GLU A 127 -5.72 -20.79 14.80
C GLU A 127 -4.64 -21.71 15.44
N ARG A 128 -3.91 -22.49 14.64
CA ARG A 128 -2.85 -23.40 15.10
C ARG A 128 -1.55 -22.66 15.45
N ILE A 129 -1.11 -21.74 14.58
CA ILE A 129 0.18 -21.04 14.70
C ILE A 129 0.06 -19.83 15.62
N GLN A 130 -1.11 -19.15 15.63
CA GLN A 130 -1.37 -17.88 16.32
C GLN A 130 -0.32 -16.81 15.97
N PRO A 131 -0.17 -16.47 14.67
CA PRO A 131 0.85 -15.55 14.24
C PRO A 131 0.57 -14.11 14.74
N ASP A 132 1.61 -13.33 14.96
CA ASP A 132 1.52 -11.88 15.22
C ASP A 132 1.27 -11.11 13.91
N PHE A 133 1.81 -11.64 12.80
CA PHE A 133 1.74 -11.04 11.47
C PHE A 133 1.28 -12.07 10.44
N LEU A 134 0.28 -11.71 9.65
CA LEU A 134 -0.24 -12.52 8.55
C LEU A 134 -0.10 -11.74 7.24
N ILE A 135 0.50 -12.37 6.24
CA ILE A 135 0.62 -11.80 4.89
C ILE A 135 -0.19 -12.66 3.91
N ILE A 136 -1.01 -12.03 3.08
CA ILE A 136 -1.80 -12.65 2.00
C ILE A 136 -1.32 -12.11 0.66
N ASP A 137 -0.67 -12.94 -0.13
CA ASP A 137 -0.11 -12.58 -1.44
C ASP A 137 -0.62 -13.54 -2.55
N SER A 138 -1.69 -13.18 -3.24
CA SER A 138 -2.50 -11.98 -3.25
C SER A 138 -3.95 -12.26 -2.84
N ILE A 139 -4.70 -11.21 -2.49
CA ILE A 139 -6.12 -11.36 -2.09
C ILE A 139 -6.97 -11.95 -3.20
N GLN A 140 -6.60 -11.73 -4.47
CA GLN A 140 -7.32 -12.24 -5.63
C GLN A 140 -7.21 -13.76 -5.79
N THR A 141 -6.22 -14.37 -5.16
CA THR A 141 -5.99 -15.83 -5.27
C THR A 141 -6.64 -16.63 -4.15
N ILE A 142 -7.08 -15.96 -3.07
CA ILE A 142 -7.74 -16.64 -1.97
C ILE A 142 -9.24 -16.78 -2.26
N MET A 143 -9.79 -17.95 -1.92
CA MET A 143 -11.19 -18.29 -2.10
C MET A 143 -11.81 -18.76 -0.78
N SER A 144 -13.01 -18.28 -0.51
CA SER A 144 -13.90 -18.87 0.50
C SER A 144 -14.82 -19.88 -0.17
N PRO A 145 -14.77 -21.17 0.20
CA PRO A 145 -15.64 -22.20 -0.37
C PRO A 145 -17.13 -22.02 -0.02
N GLU A 146 -17.44 -21.20 0.96
CA GLU A 146 -18.81 -20.92 1.41
C GLU A 146 -19.58 -20.00 0.45
N ILE A 147 -18.87 -19.36 -0.48
CA ILE A 147 -19.43 -18.37 -1.38
C ILE A 147 -19.29 -18.82 -2.82
N SER A 148 -20.41 -18.70 -3.56
CA SER A 148 -20.41 -18.92 -4.99
C SER A 148 -19.65 -17.81 -5.72
N GLY A 149 -18.81 -18.18 -6.66
CA GLY A 149 -18.06 -17.25 -7.51
C GLY A 149 -16.68 -17.79 -7.87
N VAL A 150 -16.14 -17.29 -8.98
CA VAL A 150 -14.81 -17.64 -9.40
C VAL A 150 -13.77 -16.89 -8.58
N GLN A 151 -12.58 -17.45 -8.48
CA GLN A 151 -11.42 -16.83 -7.86
C GLN A 151 -11.20 -15.41 -8.39
N GLY A 152 -10.91 -14.47 -7.50
CA GLY A 152 -10.70 -13.05 -7.84
C GLY A 152 -11.96 -12.25 -8.17
N SER A 153 -13.16 -12.87 -8.14
CA SER A 153 -14.42 -12.14 -8.31
C SER A 153 -14.66 -11.16 -7.16
N VAL A 154 -15.46 -10.11 -7.42
CA VAL A 154 -15.80 -9.07 -6.44
C VAL A 154 -16.37 -9.66 -5.15
N SER A 155 -17.27 -10.65 -5.27
CA SER A 155 -17.89 -11.31 -4.13
C SER A 155 -16.86 -12.06 -3.28
N GLN A 156 -15.98 -12.85 -3.90
CA GLN A 156 -14.94 -13.62 -3.22
C GLN A 156 -13.95 -12.69 -2.49
N VAL A 157 -13.40 -11.72 -3.21
CA VAL A 157 -12.41 -10.79 -2.64
C VAL A 157 -12.99 -9.98 -1.48
N ARG A 158 -14.25 -9.55 -1.60
CA ARG A 158 -14.93 -8.80 -0.55
C ARG A 158 -15.12 -9.62 0.71
N GLU A 159 -15.60 -10.86 0.56
CA GLU A 159 -15.88 -11.73 1.69
C GLU A 159 -14.60 -12.19 2.39
N VAL A 160 -13.60 -12.64 1.64
CA VAL A 160 -12.29 -12.99 2.19
C VAL A 160 -11.69 -11.81 2.96
N THR A 161 -11.83 -10.59 2.42
CA THR A 161 -11.34 -9.38 3.14
C THR A 161 -12.13 -9.12 4.42
N ALA A 162 -13.44 -9.36 4.44
CA ALA A 162 -14.26 -9.22 5.65
C ALA A 162 -13.85 -10.25 6.71
N GLU A 163 -13.59 -11.48 6.32
CA GLU A 163 -13.12 -12.56 7.19
C GLU A 163 -11.71 -12.24 7.76
N LEU A 164 -10.79 -11.76 6.93
CA LEU A 164 -9.47 -11.31 7.36
C LEU A 164 -9.56 -10.12 8.34
N MET A 165 -10.47 -9.18 8.10
CA MET A 165 -10.72 -8.08 9.04
C MET A 165 -11.19 -8.59 10.40
N GLN A 166 -12.08 -9.57 10.41
CA GLN A 166 -12.55 -10.19 11.65
C GLN A 166 -11.39 -10.90 12.37
N LEU A 167 -10.58 -11.69 11.66
CA LEU A 167 -9.39 -12.35 12.22
C LEU A 167 -8.41 -11.33 12.83
N ALA A 168 -8.11 -10.24 12.11
CA ALA A 168 -7.25 -9.18 12.60
C ALA A 168 -7.75 -8.63 13.94
N LYS A 169 -9.03 -8.27 14.03
CA LYS A 169 -9.61 -7.64 15.23
C LYS A 169 -9.79 -8.61 16.40
N THR A 170 -10.17 -9.86 16.12
CA THR A 170 -10.42 -10.86 17.18
C THR A 170 -9.13 -11.37 17.80
N ASN A 171 -8.13 -11.64 16.96
CA ASN A 171 -6.88 -12.27 17.40
C ASN A 171 -5.74 -11.27 17.57
N ASN A 172 -6.01 -9.96 17.37
CA ASN A 172 -5.01 -8.90 17.44
C ASN A 172 -3.82 -9.08 16.47
N ILE A 173 -4.06 -9.72 15.33
CA ILE A 173 -3.05 -10.00 14.29
C ILE A 173 -2.94 -8.81 13.35
N ALA A 174 -1.72 -8.34 13.06
CA ALA A 174 -1.51 -7.39 11.99
C ALA A 174 -1.50 -8.11 10.64
N ILE A 175 -2.44 -7.77 9.76
CA ILE A 175 -2.62 -8.45 8.48
C ILE A 175 -2.26 -7.52 7.33
N PHE A 176 -1.39 -8.00 6.42
CA PHE A 176 -1.07 -7.33 5.15
C PHE A 176 -1.68 -8.12 4.00
N ILE A 177 -2.39 -7.43 3.12
CA ILE A 177 -2.94 -8.01 1.90
C ILE A 177 -2.37 -7.33 0.66
N VAL A 178 -1.91 -8.12 -0.30
CA VAL A 178 -1.49 -7.63 -1.62
C VAL A 178 -2.69 -7.60 -2.54
N GLY A 179 -2.90 -6.46 -3.22
CA GLY A 179 -3.92 -6.29 -4.24
C GLY A 179 -3.31 -5.85 -5.57
N HIS A 180 -3.64 -6.53 -6.67
CA HIS A 180 -3.23 -6.12 -8.01
C HIS A 180 -4.25 -5.16 -8.61
N VAL A 181 -3.79 -4.04 -9.16
CA VAL A 181 -4.64 -3.11 -9.94
C VAL A 181 -4.92 -3.74 -11.30
N THR A 182 -6.19 -3.91 -11.63
CA THR A 182 -6.59 -4.40 -12.95
C THR A 182 -7.04 -3.24 -13.83
N LYS A 183 -6.49 -3.15 -15.04
CA LYS A 183 -6.86 -2.13 -16.03
C LYS A 183 -8.24 -2.38 -16.65
N GLU A 184 -8.80 -3.58 -16.52
CA GLU A 184 -9.98 -4.05 -17.28
C GLU A 184 -11.22 -4.40 -16.43
N GLY A 185 -11.34 -3.99 -15.21
CA GLY A 185 -12.60 -3.99 -14.44
C GLY A 185 -13.28 -5.36 -14.15
N THR A 186 -12.75 -6.49 -14.61
CA THR A 186 -13.33 -7.83 -14.43
C THR A 186 -12.91 -8.52 -13.14
N LEU A 187 -11.73 -8.20 -12.62
CA LEU A 187 -11.24 -8.66 -11.32
C LEU A 187 -11.42 -7.54 -10.29
N ALA A 188 -11.72 -7.94 -9.05
CA ALA A 188 -11.87 -6.99 -7.95
C ALA A 188 -10.54 -6.26 -7.69
N GLY A 189 -10.51 -4.97 -8.03
CA GLY A 189 -9.34 -4.12 -7.79
C GLY A 189 -9.26 -3.61 -6.35
N PRO A 190 -8.09 -3.11 -5.92
CA PRO A 190 -7.86 -2.59 -4.56
C PRO A 190 -8.83 -1.49 -4.13
N ARG A 191 -9.29 -0.64 -5.06
CA ARG A 191 -10.23 0.47 -4.75
C ARG A 191 -11.51 0.03 -4.06
N MET A 192 -12.00 -1.16 -4.37
CA MET A 192 -13.20 -1.70 -3.71
C MET A 192 -12.94 -1.99 -2.23
N LEU A 193 -11.71 -2.37 -1.88
CA LEU A 193 -11.32 -2.75 -0.54
C LEU A 193 -10.94 -1.56 0.35
N GLU A 194 -10.72 -0.38 -0.23
CA GLU A 194 -10.28 0.82 0.49
C GLU A 194 -11.19 1.19 1.68
N HIS A 195 -12.49 0.93 1.55
CA HIS A 195 -13.44 1.21 2.62
C HIS A 195 -13.42 0.17 3.74
N MET A 196 -12.99 -1.06 3.44
CA MET A 196 -13.01 -2.19 4.37
C MET A 196 -11.77 -2.26 5.26
N VAL A 197 -10.61 -1.82 4.74
CA VAL A 197 -9.32 -1.92 5.44
C VAL A 197 -8.99 -0.68 6.28
N ASP A 198 -8.06 -0.80 7.22
CA ASP A 198 -7.65 0.30 8.09
C ASP A 198 -6.64 1.23 7.40
N THR A 199 -5.73 0.65 6.62
CA THR A 199 -4.66 1.37 5.91
C THR A 199 -4.62 0.91 4.46
N VAL A 200 -4.44 1.86 3.53
CA VAL A 200 -4.25 1.61 2.10
C VAL A 200 -2.96 2.27 1.67
N LEU A 201 -2.04 1.48 1.17
CA LEU A 201 -0.79 1.92 0.58
C LEU A 201 -0.80 1.61 -0.92
N TYR A 202 -0.40 2.56 -1.74
CA TYR A 202 -0.20 2.34 -3.17
C TYR A 202 1.29 2.38 -3.49
N PHE A 203 1.76 1.34 -4.19
CA PHE A 203 3.11 1.25 -4.70
C PHE A 203 3.11 1.71 -6.15
N GLU A 204 3.78 2.82 -6.40
CA GLU A 204 3.82 3.54 -7.66
C GLU A 204 5.25 3.54 -8.22
N GLY A 205 5.39 3.63 -9.53
CA GLY A 205 6.67 3.78 -10.22
C GLY A 205 6.58 3.34 -11.67
N GLU A 206 7.48 3.83 -12.48
CA GLU A 206 7.59 3.42 -13.87
C GLU A 206 8.50 2.19 -13.98
N ARG A 207 8.17 1.28 -14.92
CA ARG A 207 8.92 0.01 -15.09
C ARG A 207 10.37 0.24 -15.51
N HIS A 208 10.65 1.39 -16.13
CA HIS A 208 11.99 1.74 -16.63
C HIS A 208 12.84 2.53 -15.62
N HIS A 209 12.23 3.02 -14.55
CA HIS A 209 12.93 3.69 -13.47
C HIS A 209 13.22 2.73 -12.32
N THR A 210 14.34 2.90 -11.64
CA THR A 210 14.72 2.06 -10.47
C THR A 210 13.94 2.45 -9.22
N PHE A 211 13.47 3.71 -9.15
CA PHE A 211 12.78 4.24 -7.97
C PHE A 211 11.32 3.83 -7.91
N ARG A 212 10.86 3.57 -6.69
CA ARG A 212 9.48 3.21 -6.34
C ARG A 212 9.00 4.10 -5.20
N ILE A 213 7.76 4.55 -5.29
CA ILE A 213 7.12 5.39 -4.27
C ILE A 213 6.01 4.57 -3.62
N LEU A 214 6.05 4.45 -2.31
CA LEU A 214 4.97 3.90 -1.51
C LEU A 214 4.19 5.06 -0.89
N ARG A 215 2.93 5.20 -1.27
CA ARG A 215 2.06 6.32 -0.86
C ARG A 215 0.94 5.83 0.05
N ALA A 216 0.74 6.49 1.18
CA ALA A 216 -0.44 6.28 2.01
C ALA A 216 -1.64 7.02 1.41
N VAL A 217 -2.69 6.28 1.03
CA VAL A 217 -3.95 6.82 0.50
C VAL A 217 -5.02 6.87 1.59
N LYS A 218 -4.99 5.91 2.50
CA LYS A 218 -5.82 5.86 3.69
C LYS A 218 -4.99 5.34 4.85
N ASN A 219 -5.10 5.99 6.01
CA ASN A 219 -4.45 5.51 7.22
C ASN A 219 -5.26 5.96 8.46
N ARG A 220 -5.89 5.01 9.16
CA ARG A 220 -6.62 5.29 10.40
C ARG A 220 -5.70 5.56 11.58
N PHE A 221 -4.42 5.25 11.45
CA PHE A 221 -3.44 5.31 12.52
C PHE A 221 -2.40 6.43 12.33
N GLY A 222 -2.46 7.17 11.22
CA GLY A 222 -1.49 8.21 10.91
C GLY A 222 -1.91 9.11 9.76
N SER A 223 -0.95 9.92 9.28
CA SER A 223 -1.16 10.81 8.14
C SER A 223 -1.31 10.02 6.84
N THR A 224 -2.17 10.51 5.94
CA THR A 224 -2.30 9.99 4.56
C THR A 224 -1.42 10.74 3.56
N ASN A 225 -0.66 11.73 4.02
CA ASN A 225 0.21 12.54 3.14
C ASN A 225 1.64 12.01 3.08
N GLU A 226 1.96 10.95 3.83
CA GLU A 226 3.33 10.43 3.88
C GLU A 226 3.63 9.54 2.67
N ILE A 227 4.88 9.67 2.19
CA ILE A 227 5.45 8.81 1.16
C ILE A 227 6.72 8.14 1.66
N GLY A 228 6.95 6.91 1.20
CA GLY A 228 8.21 6.19 1.31
C GLY A 228 8.85 6.02 -0.06
N ILE A 229 10.14 6.21 -0.17
CA ILE A 229 10.86 6.13 -1.43
C ILE A 229 11.89 5.00 -1.35
N PHE A 230 11.82 4.12 -2.35
CA PHE A 230 12.66 2.93 -2.44
C PHE A 230 13.32 2.86 -3.81
N GLU A 231 14.48 2.26 -3.87
CA GLU A 231 15.16 1.87 -5.09
C GLU A 231 15.11 0.36 -5.26
N MET A 232 14.73 -0.12 -6.45
CA MET A 232 14.77 -1.54 -6.78
C MET A 232 16.16 -1.95 -7.22
N GLN A 233 16.82 -2.77 -6.42
CA GLN A 233 18.14 -3.32 -6.69
C GLN A 233 18.09 -4.85 -6.89
N SER A 234 19.20 -5.47 -7.28
CA SER A 234 19.29 -6.92 -7.44
C SER A 234 19.02 -7.71 -6.16
N GLY A 235 19.37 -7.13 -5.00
CA GLY A 235 19.13 -7.69 -3.67
C GLY A 235 17.80 -7.31 -3.05
N GLY A 236 16.87 -6.65 -3.78
CA GLY A 236 15.57 -6.23 -3.26
C GLY A 236 15.37 -4.71 -3.27
N LEU A 237 14.49 -4.23 -2.41
CA LEU A 237 14.19 -2.82 -2.24
C LEU A 237 15.11 -2.20 -1.19
N VAL A 238 15.74 -1.09 -1.54
CA VAL A 238 16.60 -0.30 -0.65
C VAL A 238 15.95 1.05 -0.42
N GLU A 239 15.96 1.54 0.80
CA GLU A 239 15.38 2.83 1.15
C GLU A 239 16.20 4.00 0.61
N VAL A 240 15.52 5.01 0.09
CA VAL A 240 16.13 6.26 -0.35
C VAL A 240 16.05 7.28 0.78
N LEU A 241 17.08 7.36 1.60
CA LEU A 241 17.12 8.24 2.77
C LEU A 241 17.12 9.73 2.39
N ASN A 242 17.68 10.08 1.25
CA ASN A 242 17.73 11.46 0.74
C ASN A 242 17.13 11.55 -0.67
N PRO A 243 15.81 11.66 -0.81
CA PRO A 243 15.16 11.79 -2.13
C PRO A 243 15.60 13.02 -2.90
N SER A 244 15.95 14.11 -2.22
CA SER A 244 16.39 15.34 -2.87
C SER A 244 17.68 15.12 -3.69
N GLN A 245 18.55 14.25 -3.22
CA GLN A 245 19.76 13.89 -3.96
C GLN A 245 19.41 13.20 -5.27
N VAL A 246 18.50 12.24 -5.23
CA VAL A 246 18.04 11.48 -6.40
C VAL A 246 17.45 12.41 -7.48
N PHE A 247 16.59 13.37 -7.07
CA PHE A 247 15.95 14.30 -8.01
C PHE A 247 16.92 15.36 -8.57
N LEU A 248 18.12 15.50 -8.00
CA LEU A 248 19.12 16.46 -8.42
C LEU A 248 20.35 15.83 -9.09
N GLU A 249 20.49 14.49 -9.06
CA GLU A 249 21.67 13.79 -9.61
C GLU A 249 21.84 13.98 -11.12
N GLU A 250 20.76 14.13 -11.87
CA GLU A 250 20.79 14.33 -13.33
C GLU A 250 20.94 15.81 -13.73
N ARG A 251 21.08 16.72 -12.76
CA ARG A 251 21.19 18.14 -13.04
C ARG A 251 22.50 18.48 -13.71
N LEU A 252 22.39 19.17 -14.84
CA LEU A 252 23.56 19.75 -15.51
C LEU A 252 23.90 21.10 -14.85
N ASP A 253 25.08 21.20 -14.24
CA ASP A 253 25.55 22.44 -13.64
C ASP A 253 25.68 23.55 -14.70
N GLY A 254 25.04 24.68 -14.42
CA GLY A 254 25.06 25.83 -15.32
C GLY A 254 24.07 25.78 -16.47
N ALA A 255 23.16 24.81 -16.54
CA ALA A 255 22.11 24.79 -17.54
C ALA A 255 21.14 25.97 -17.35
N THR A 256 20.92 26.74 -18.44
CA THR A 256 19.94 27.82 -18.45
C THR A 256 18.53 27.27 -18.53
N GLY A 257 17.56 27.94 -17.86
CA GLY A 257 16.18 27.51 -17.84
C GLY A 257 15.86 26.43 -16.78
N SER A 258 16.76 26.23 -15.83
CA SER A 258 16.58 25.30 -14.71
C SER A 258 16.57 26.05 -13.38
N SER A 259 15.68 25.66 -12.48
CA SER A 259 15.60 26.21 -11.12
C SER A 259 15.25 25.10 -10.11
N ILE A 260 15.91 25.13 -8.95
CA ILE A 260 15.57 24.24 -7.84
C ILE A 260 14.45 24.88 -7.02
N VAL A 261 13.44 24.08 -6.76
CA VAL A 261 12.31 24.45 -5.91
C VAL A 261 12.18 23.43 -4.77
N VAL A 262 11.60 23.88 -3.65
CA VAL A 262 11.22 22.99 -2.55
C VAL A 262 9.75 22.65 -2.70
N THR A 263 9.43 21.36 -2.77
CA THR A 263 8.07 20.85 -2.64
C THR A 263 7.89 20.11 -1.32
N MET A 264 6.66 20.05 -0.83
CA MET A 264 6.33 19.31 0.38
C MET A 264 5.52 18.06 0.01
N GLU A 265 6.06 16.90 0.33
CA GLU A 265 5.34 15.63 0.24
C GLU A 265 5.10 15.10 1.66
N GLY A 266 3.86 15.25 2.14
CA GLY A 266 3.56 15.02 3.55
C GLY A 266 4.24 16.04 4.46
N THR A 267 5.03 15.57 5.38
CA THR A 267 5.86 16.37 6.27
C THR A 267 7.28 16.58 5.76
N ARG A 268 7.62 16.00 4.59
CA ARG A 268 8.98 15.96 4.05
C ARG A 268 9.22 17.02 2.98
N PRO A 269 10.16 17.94 3.17
CA PRO A 269 10.61 18.81 2.09
C PRO A 269 11.46 18.01 1.11
N ILE A 270 11.16 18.15 -0.19
CA ILE A 270 11.90 17.51 -1.28
C ILE A 270 12.35 18.60 -2.24
N LEU A 271 13.63 18.58 -2.62
CA LEU A 271 14.13 19.42 -3.67
C LEU A 271 13.80 18.80 -5.02
N ALA A 272 13.23 19.61 -5.90
CA ALA A 272 12.91 19.21 -7.27
C ALA A 272 13.44 20.25 -8.25
N GLU A 273 13.86 19.80 -9.41
CA GLU A 273 14.26 20.69 -10.50
C GLU A 273 13.04 21.01 -11.38
N VAL A 274 12.81 22.28 -11.63
CA VAL A 274 11.85 22.76 -12.63
C VAL A 274 12.63 23.27 -13.83
N GLN A 275 12.34 22.69 -14.98
CA GLN A 275 13.02 23.05 -16.24
C GLN A 275 12.04 23.76 -17.18
N ALA A 276 12.52 24.80 -17.86
CA ALA A 276 11.80 25.52 -18.89
C ALA A 276 12.65 25.58 -20.16
N LEU A 277 12.11 25.03 -21.24
CA LEU A 277 12.72 25.11 -22.57
C LEU A 277 11.94 26.11 -23.42
N VAL A 278 12.66 27.12 -23.91
CA VAL A 278 12.10 28.15 -24.79
C VAL A 278 12.80 28.11 -26.14
N THR A 279 12.05 27.98 -27.21
CA THR A 279 12.58 28.02 -28.59
C THR A 279 11.80 29.02 -29.43
N PRO A 280 12.48 29.70 -30.39
CA PRO A 280 11.74 30.54 -31.34
C PRO A 280 10.75 29.69 -32.15
N THR A 281 9.54 30.23 -32.38
CA THR A 281 8.56 29.60 -33.27
C THR A 281 8.58 30.26 -34.64
N MET A 282 8.59 29.45 -35.69
CA MET A 282 8.42 29.94 -37.09
C MET A 282 6.95 30.01 -37.51
N PHE A 283 6.06 29.49 -36.70
CA PHE A 283 4.61 29.45 -36.94
C PHE A 283 3.94 30.49 -36.00
N GLY A 284 3.09 31.31 -36.52
CA GLY A 284 2.54 32.52 -35.88
C GLY A 284 1.84 32.37 -34.52
N ASN A 285 1.69 31.14 -34.00
CA ASN A 285 1.12 30.90 -32.65
C ASN A 285 2.11 30.16 -31.75
N ALA A 286 2.48 30.80 -30.64
CA ALA A 286 3.27 30.16 -29.60
C ALA A 286 2.53 28.98 -28.99
N LYS A 287 3.17 27.81 -28.92
CA LYS A 287 2.64 26.62 -28.27
C LYS A 287 3.33 26.46 -26.90
N ARG A 288 2.53 26.25 -25.86
CA ARG A 288 3.03 25.92 -24.51
C ARG A 288 2.61 24.50 -24.14
N THR A 289 3.51 23.79 -23.52
CA THR A 289 3.27 22.44 -23.01
C THR A 289 3.86 22.36 -21.61
N THR A 290 3.17 21.72 -20.69
CA THR A 290 3.68 21.43 -19.34
C THR A 290 3.69 19.93 -19.12
N THR A 291 4.70 19.44 -18.42
CA THR A 291 4.81 18.06 -17.94
C THR A 291 5.05 18.10 -16.44
N GLY A 292 4.28 17.35 -15.66
CA GLY A 292 4.39 17.38 -14.20
C GLY A 292 3.81 18.62 -13.52
N LEU A 293 3.34 19.62 -14.29
CA LEU A 293 2.72 20.85 -13.79
C LEU A 293 1.34 21.05 -14.41
N ASP A 294 0.41 21.60 -13.62
CA ASP A 294 -0.91 21.99 -14.16
C ASP A 294 -0.78 23.15 -15.13
N PHE A 295 -1.25 22.94 -16.35
CA PHE A 295 -1.15 23.92 -17.44
C PHE A 295 -1.88 25.23 -17.13
N ASN A 296 -3.09 25.16 -16.56
CA ASN A 296 -3.89 26.35 -16.26
C ASN A 296 -3.23 27.18 -15.17
N ARG A 297 -2.68 26.52 -14.15
CA ARG A 297 -1.95 27.18 -13.08
C ARG A 297 -0.65 27.85 -13.59
N ALA A 298 0.11 27.17 -14.42
CA ALA A 298 1.30 27.74 -15.06
C ALA A 298 0.94 28.97 -15.91
N SER A 299 -0.13 28.88 -16.73
CA SER A 299 -0.62 29.97 -17.56
C SER A 299 -1.09 31.17 -16.74
N LEU A 300 -1.77 30.94 -15.62
CA LEU A 300 -2.20 32.00 -14.70
C LEU A 300 -0.98 32.72 -14.08
N ILE A 301 0.00 31.97 -13.62
CA ILE A 301 1.25 32.52 -13.04
C ILE A 301 1.98 33.37 -14.08
N MET A 302 2.12 32.90 -15.32
CA MET A 302 2.72 33.68 -16.41
C MET A 302 1.97 34.99 -16.67
N ALA A 303 0.64 34.96 -16.76
CA ALA A 303 -0.16 36.16 -16.94
C ALA A 303 0.01 37.19 -15.80
N VAL A 304 0.13 36.72 -14.57
CA VAL A 304 0.43 37.57 -13.40
C VAL A 304 1.83 38.19 -13.51
N LEU A 305 2.83 37.39 -13.88
CA LEU A 305 4.21 37.90 -14.06
C LEU A 305 4.32 38.93 -15.20
N GLU A 306 3.66 38.68 -16.33
CA GLU A 306 3.58 39.67 -17.41
C GLU A 306 2.95 41.00 -16.92
N LYS A 307 1.82 40.92 -16.24
CA LYS A 307 1.08 42.11 -15.81
C LYS A 307 1.73 42.86 -14.66
N ARG A 308 2.36 42.16 -13.71
CA ARG A 308 2.89 42.75 -12.47
C ARG A 308 4.38 43.01 -12.52
N ALA A 309 5.15 42.15 -13.19
CA ALA A 309 6.61 42.24 -13.26
C ALA A 309 7.09 42.77 -14.60
N GLY A 310 6.23 42.98 -15.59
CA GLY A 310 6.59 43.48 -16.90
C GLY A 310 7.44 42.52 -17.73
N LEU A 311 7.42 41.22 -17.38
CA LEU A 311 8.17 40.19 -18.09
C LEU A 311 7.41 39.82 -19.38
N LEU A 312 8.12 39.86 -20.53
CA LEU A 312 7.57 39.38 -21.79
C LEU A 312 7.74 37.85 -21.86
N LEU A 313 6.66 37.12 -21.59
CA LEU A 313 6.63 35.65 -21.53
C LEU A 313 5.83 35.04 -22.72
N GLN A 314 5.60 35.85 -23.78
CA GLN A 314 4.85 35.43 -24.98
C GLN A 314 5.71 34.59 -25.92
#